data_515f4704da531c74b84d3dc06e1af55c
#
_entry.id   515f4704da531c74b84d3dc06e1af55c
#
_cell.length_a   1.000
_cell.length_b   1.000
_cell.length_c   1.000
_cell.angle_alpha   90.00
_cell.angle_beta   90.00
_cell.angle_gamma   90.00
#
_symmetry.space_group_name_H-M   'P 1'
#
loop_
_entity.id
_entity.type
_entity.pdbx_description
1 polymer ?
#
loop_
_entity_poly.entity_id
_entity_poly.type
_entity_poly.pdbx_seq_one_letter_code
_entity_poly.pdbx_strand_id
1 'polypeptide(L)'
;MIYSLSLAQRATAAHVPARAPDPRQHRLSLPLVVDERDVLRVRRAVIQSAGGKVEIVRCVPIRNSTNARLTIELQAGALDETIQRIMQSIKAGELGRIGLAL
;
A
#
# COMPACT_ATOMS: atom_id res chain seq x y z
N MET A 1 5.83 18.38 2.11
CA MET A 1 4.95 17.66 2.64
C MET A 1 5.03 17.47 4.09
N ILE A 2 4.21 16.77 4.60
CA ILE A 2 4.06 16.57 5.96
C ILE A 2 5.23 16.17 6.74
N TYR A 3 6.22 15.63 6.10
CA TYR A 3 7.36 15.14 6.83
C TYR A 3 8.21 16.20 7.50
N SER A 4 8.20 17.39 6.96
CA SER A 4 8.96 18.42 7.63
C SER A 4 8.31 18.80 8.93
N LEU A 5 7.03 18.66 9.01
CA LEU A 5 6.37 18.90 10.25
C LEU A 5 6.75 17.87 11.28
N SER A 6 6.98 16.66 10.83
CA SER A 6 7.42 15.63 11.74
C SER A 6 8.71 15.94 12.39
N LEU A 7 9.60 16.58 11.69
CA LEU A 7 10.86 16.92 12.29
C LEU A 7 10.71 17.96 13.37
N ALA A 8 9.91 18.95 13.11
CA ALA A 8 9.68 19.97 14.11
C ALA A 8 8.98 19.36 15.31
N GLN A 9 8.12 18.46 15.08
CA GLN A 9 7.43 17.80 16.17
C GLN A 9 8.35 16.97 17.02
N ARG A 10 9.40 16.46 16.43
CA ARG A 10 10.27 15.63 17.17
C ARG A 10 11.01 16.36 18.23
N ALA A 11 11.37 17.58 17.96
CA ALA A 11 12.06 18.36 18.95
C ALA A 11 11.17 18.57 20.14
N THR A 12 9.90 18.77 19.91
CA THR A 12 9.02 18.97 21.01
C THR A 12 8.61 17.69 21.58
N ALA A 13 8.59 16.72 20.80
CA ALA A 13 8.10 15.49 21.22
C ALA A 13 9.00 14.73 22.10
N ALA A 14 10.13 15.26 22.35
CA ALA A 14 11.03 14.59 23.21
C ALA A 14 10.32 14.18 24.47
N HIS A 15 9.41 14.93 24.93
CA HIS A 15 8.74 14.54 26.10
C HIS A 15 7.30 14.26 25.84
N VAL A 16 6.95 14.36 24.65
CA VAL A 16 5.63 14.03 24.42
C VAL A 16 5.66 12.65 24.08
N PRO A 17 5.27 11.94 24.60
CA PRO A 17 5.35 10.74 24.41
C PRO A 17 5.18 10.20 23.25
N ALA A 18 6.04 9.69 23.08
CA ALA A 18 6.13 8.92 22.11
C ALA A 18 4.88 8.30 21.67
N ARG A 19 3.90 8.88 21.93
CA ARG A 19 2.72 8.29 21.55
C ARG A 19 2.37 8.63 20.17
N ALA A 20 2.95 9.63 19.58
CA ALA A 20 2.69 10.00 18.21
C ALA A 20 3.09 8.84 17.32
N PRO A 21 2.22 8.28 16.51
CA PRO A 21 2.56 7.17 15.67
C PRO A 21 3.58 7.58 14.63
N ASP A 22 4.47 6.68 14.31
CA ASP A 22 5.42 6.89 13.22
C ASP A 22 4.63 6.94 11.92
N PRO A 23 4.79 7.99 11.11
CA PRO A 23 4.08 8.06 9.82
C PRO A 23 4.28 6.83 8.95
N ARG A 24 5.42 6.18 9.05
CA ARG A 24 5.67 4.99 8.24
C ARG A 24 4.86 3.79 8.67
N GLN A 25 4.24 3.86 9.84
CA GLN A 25 3.40 2.79 10.32
C GLN A 25 1.92 3.03 10.01
N HIS A 26 1.60 4.17 9.40
CA HIS A 26 0.23 4.40 8.99
C HIS A 26 -0.16 3.37 7.94
N ARG A 27 -1.36 2.88 8.04
CA ARG A 27 -1.85 1.94 7.05
C ARG A 27 -2.45 2.71 5.89
N LEU A 28 -2.08 2.29 4.72
CA LEU A 28 -2.59 2.87 3.47
C LEU A 28 -3.42 1.83 2.73
N SER A 29 -4.35 2.33 1.95
CA SER A 29 -5.15 1.52 1.06
C SER A 29 -4.76 1.84 -0.36
N LEU A 30 -4.35 0.85 -1.11
CA LEU A 30 -3.87 0.98 -2.47
C LEU A 30 -4.80 0.21 -3.40
N PRO A 31 -5.61 0.91 -4.18
CA PRO A 31 -6.46 0.22 -5.16
C PRO A 31 -5.66 -0.08 -6.42
N LEU A 32 -5.89 -1.25 -6.97
CA LEU A 32 -5.19 -1.69 -8.16
C LEU A 32 -6.17 -2.43 -9.07
N VAL A 33 -6.20 -2.06 -10.34
CA VAL A 33 -7.00 -2.78 -11.32
C VAL A 33 -6.06 -3.54 -12.22
N VAL A 34 -6.24 -4.84 -12.32
CA VAL A 34 -5.42 -5.72 -13.15
C VAL A 34 -6.30 -6.73 -13.88
N ASP A 35 -5.75 -7.34 -14.91
CA ASP A 35 -6.43 -8.44 -15.57
C ASP A 35 -6.56 -9.60 -14.58
N GLU A 36 -7.66 -10.31 -14.63
CA GLU A 36 -7.89 -11.43 -13.71
C GLU A 36 -6.76 -12.46 -13.76
N ARG A 37 -6.13 -12.62 -14.91
CA ARG A 37 -5.03 -13.56 -15.07
C ARG A 37 -3.80 -13.14 -14.29
N ASP A 38 -3.69 -11.86 -13.94
CA ASP A 38 -2.54 -11.35 -13.22
C ASP A 38 -2.75 -11.31 -11.71
N VAL A 39 -3.94 -11.60 -11.24
CA VAL A 39 -4.24 -11.54 -9.80
C VAL A 39 -3.28 -12.40 -8.99
N LEU A 40 -3.00 -13.59 -9.48
CA LEU A 40 -2.11 -14.49 -8.74
C LEU A 40 -0.67 -13.96 -8.68
N ARG A 41 -0.22 -13.32 -9.76
CA ARG A 41 1.10 -12.70 -9.78
C ARG A 41 1.18 -11.55 -8.80
N VAL A 42 0.14 -10.73 -8.74
CA VAL A 42 0.09 -9.64 -7.78
C VAL A 42 0.09 -10.19 -6.36
N ARG A 43 -0.67 -11.25 -6.12
CA ARG A 43 -0.72 -11.86 -4.79
C ARG A 43 0.66 -12.33 -4.36
N ARG A 44 1.41 -12.94 -5.25
CA ARG A 44 2.77 -13.38 -4.92
C ARG A 44 3.69 -12.21 -4.65
N ALA A 45 3.58 -11.14 -5.46
CA ALA A 45 4.39 -9.96 -5.26
C ALA A 45 4.12 -9.32 -3.90
N VAL A 46 2.84 -9.26 -3.52
CA VAL A 46 2.44 -8.68 -2.25
C VAL A 46 2.98 -9.52 -1.09
N ILE A 47 2.86 -10.82 -1.18
CA ILE A 47 3.34 -11.70 -0.11
C ILE A 47 4.85 -11.56 0.07
N GLN A 48 5.59 -11.31 -0.99
CA GLN A 48 7.03 -11.16 -0.93
C GLN A 48 7.47 -9.76 -0.47
N SER A 49 6.54 -8.84 -0.34
CA SER A 49 6.89 -7.46 0.00
C SER A 49 6.96 -7.25 1.50
N ALA A 50 7.92 -6.46 1.89
CA ALA A 50 7.99 -5.87 3.24
C ALA A 50 7.71 -6.81 4.42
N GLY A 51 8.15 -8.03 4.32
CA GLY A 51 8.08 -8.92 5.48
C GLY A 51 6.68 -9.20 5.98
N GLY A 52 5.72 -9.25 5.10
CA GLY A 52 4.38 -9.63 5.50
C GLY A 52 3.50 -8.53 6.04
N LYS A 53 3.94 -7.29 5.93
CA LYS A 53 3.12 -6.17 6.40
C LYS A 53 2.25 -5.59 5.30
N VAL A 54 1.93 -6.39 4.32
CA VAL A 54 1.13 -6.02 3.17
C VAL A 54 0.14 -7.14 2.95
N GLU A 55 -1.10 -6.81 2.68
CA GLU A 55 -2.09 -7.84 2.42
C GLU A 55 -3.13 -7.36 1.41
N ILE A 56 -3.70 -8.30 0.67
CA ILE A 56 -4.82 -8.01 -0.20
C ILE A 56 -6.07 -8.25 0.62
N VAL A 57 -6.80 -7.19 0.90
CA VAL A 57 -7.99 -7.30 1.75
C VAL A 57 -9.26 -7.47 0.95
N ARG A 58 -9.22 -7.21 -0.35
CA ARG A 58 -10.41 -7.33 -1.18
C ARG A 58 -9.99 -7.59 -2.62
N CYS A 59 -10.73 -8.45 -3.29
CA CYS A 59 -10.55 -8.71 -4.70
C CYS A 59 -11.94 -8.85 -5.31
N VAL A 60 -12.31 -7.95 -6.22
CA VAL A 60 -13.65 -7.92 -6.78
C VAL A 60 -13.54 -7.86 -8.30
N PRO A 61 -14.23 -8.76 -9.01
CA PRO A 61 -14.23 -8.67 -10.47
C PRO A 61 -14.99 -7.42 -10.91
N ILE A 62 -14.53 -6.82 -11.99
CA ILE A 62 -15.19 -5.66 -12.55
C ILE A 62 -16.18 -6.13 -13.58
N ARG A 63 -17.42 -5.67 -13.43
CA ARG A 63 -18.50 -6.09 -14.31
C ARG A 63 -18.21 -5.76 -15.76
N ASN A 64 -18.53 -6.67 -16.66
CA ASN A 64 -18.34 -6.50 -18.11
C ASN A 64 -16.88 -6.27 -18.49
N SER A 65 -15.97 -6.87 -17.76
CA SER A 65 -14.55 -6.70 -18.00
C SER A 65 -13.82 -7.97 -17.59
N THR A 66 -12.62 -8.16 -18.11
CA THR A 66 -11.77 -9.25 -17.67
C THR A 66 -10.86 -8.79 -16.53
N ASN A 67 -11.09 -7.61 -16.01
CA ASN A 67 -10.25 -7.06 -14.95
C ASN A 67 -10.85 -7.30 -13.57
N ALA A 68 -10.00 -7.20 -12.58
CA ALA A 68 -10.40 -7.26 -11.18
C ALA A 68 -9.82 -6.07 -10.44
N ARG A 69 -10.54 -5.61 -9.46
CA ARG A 69 -10.07 -4.56 -8.58
C ARG A 69 -9.59 -5.18 -7.28
N LEU A 70 -8.35 -4.91 -6.96
CA LEU A 70 -7.75 -5.37 -5.71
C LEU A 70 -7.62 -4.17 -4.78
N THR A 71 -7.86 -4.39 -3.50
CA THR A 71 -7.55 -3.40 -2.48
C THR A 71 -6.44 -3.98 -1.62
N ILE A 72 -5.30 -3.31 -1.62
CA ILE A 72 -4.13 -3.74 -0.90
C ILE A 72 -3.93 -2.81 0.27
N GLU A 73 -3.81 -3.35 1.46
CA GLU A 73 -3.48 -2.56 2.64
C GLU A 73 -2.06 -2.82 3.05
N LEU A 74 -1.34 -1.76 3.37
CA LEU A 74 0.06 -1.86 3.68
C LEU A 74 0.49 -0.69 4.55
N GLN A 75 1.61 -0.84 5.21
CA GLN A 75 2.18 0.28 5.95
C GLN A 75 2.85 1.24 4.97
N ALA A 76 2.77 2.52 5.28
CA ALA A 76 3.32 3.56 4.39
C ALA A 76 4.80 3.34 4.08
N GLY A 77 5.54 2.81 5.03
CA GLY A 77 6.95 2.53 4.81
C GLY A 77 7.23 1.43 3.80
N ALA A 78 6.23 0.62 3.49
CA ALA A 78 6.37 -0.46 2.52
C ALA A 78 5.83 -0.07 1.13
N LEU A 79 5.34 1.14 0.97
CA LEU A 79 4.62 1.52 -0.24
C LEU A 79 5.47 1.40 -1.50
N ASP A 80 6.65 2.01 -1.49
CA ASP A 80 7.48 2.05 -2.69
C ASP A 80 7.93 0.66 -3.10
N GLU A 81 8.34 -0.14 -2.16
CA GLU A 81 8.77 -1.49 -2.45
C GLU A 81 7.63 -2.33 -2.99
N THR A 82 6.45 -2.19 -2.40
CA THR A 82 5.28 -2.95 -2.84
C THR A 82 4.87 -2.57 -4.25
N ILE A 83 4.81 -1.29 -4.55
CA ILE A 83 4.48 -0.84 -5.89
C ILE A 83 5.50 -1.36 -6.89
N GLN A 84 6.78 -1.27 -6.55
CA GLN A 84 7.83 -1.71 -7.46
C GLN A 84 7.72 -3.21 -7.75
N ARG A 85 7.48 -4.01 -6.73
CA ARG A 85 7.34 -5.45 -6.93
C ARG A 85 6.12 -5.80 -7.77
N ILE A 86 5.02 -5.10 -7.55
CA ILE A 86 3.82 -5.32 -8.34
C ILE A 86 4.10 -4.98 -9.81
N MET A 87 4.73 -3.83 -10.05
CA MET A 87 5.00 -3.39 -11.41
C MET A 87 6.00 -4.28 -12.12
N GLN A 88 6.87 -4.96 -11.38
CA GLN A 88 7.79 -5.92 -11.97
C GLN A 88 7.12 -7.25 -12.29
N SER A 89 6.00 -7.54 -11.67
CA SER A 89 5.36 -8.85 -11.81
C SER A 89 4.28 -8.87 -12.87
N ILE A 90 3.80 -7.71 -13.32
CA ILE A 90 2.73 -7.63 -14.31
C ILE A 90 3.11 -6.63 -15.40
N LYS A 91 2.52 -6.80 -16.56
CA LYS A 91 2.80 -5.91 -17.68
C LYS A 91 1.89 -4.70 -17.72
N ALA A 92 0.71 -4.83 -17.22
CA ALA A 92 -0.27 -3.76 -17.27
C ALA A 92 -1.13 -3.79 -16.03
N GLY A 93 -1.46 -2.63 -15.54
CA GLY A 93 -2.33 -2.48 -14.39
C GLY A 93 -2.52 -1.01 -14.13
N GLU A 94 -3.50 -0.68 -13.33
CA GLU A 94 -3.81 0.70 -13.07
C GLU A 94 -3.91 0.92 -11.57
N LEU A 95 -3.05 1.76 -11.07
CA LEU A 95 -3.09 2.13 -9.65
C LEU A 95 -4.09 3.26 -9.46
N GLY A 96 -4.93 3.11 -8.48
CA GLY A 96 -5.87 4.15 -8.12
C GLY A 96 -5.27 5.09 -7.08
N ARG A 97 -6.13 5.92 -6.52
CA ARG A 97 -5.69 6.89 -5.55
C ARG A 97 -5.40 6.20 -4.22
N ILE A 98 -4.22 6.43 -3.69
CA ILE A 98 -3.83 5.89 -2.41
C ILE A 98 -4.49 6.70 -1.32
N GLY A 99 -5.09 6.03 -0.36
CA GLY A 99 -5.73 6.67 0.77
C GLY A 99 -5.33 6.00 2.08
N LEU A 100 -5.89 6.51 3.16
CA LEU A 100 -5.67 5.88 4.45
C LEU A 100 -6.61 4.70 4.58
N ALA A 101 -6.12 3.64 5.16
CA ALA A 101 -6.94 2.49 5.46
C ALA A 101 -7.63 2.76 6.79
N LEU A 102 -8.94 2.64 6.82
CA LEU A 102 -9.72 2.94 8.03
C LEU A 102 -10.14 1.70 8.78
#